data_73763eda4a207a956b88d36fac73ad61
#
_entry.id   73763eda4a207a956b88d36fac73ad61
#
_cell.length_a   1.000
_cell.length_b   1.000
_cell.length_c   1.000
_cell.angle_alpha   90.00
_cell.angle_beta   90.00
_cell.angle_gamma   90.00
#
_symmetry.space_group_name_H-M   'P 1'
#
loop_
_entity.id
_entity.type
_entity.pdbx_description
1 polymer ?
#
loop_
_entity_poly.entity_id
_entity_poly.type
_entity_poly.pdbx_seq_one_letter_code
_entity_poly.pdbx_strand_id
1 'polypeptide(L)'
;SFLFLFSIVFCSNPVLFNIGEHSVLASDFYQEVPRSDWVELDSLKKTKAVNSFLERELSYYDALSYGLDDFPKIKSKLSTRYNQLLINNTYEQLVAFPLIDSLSLSLTSKHIKEEVLAYHLLVGYNGCKLPGSFSRSQEEAFSYTDSLKAALQSSISLSDSSSIVSSFTSFASDFSEDPSVKDNAGLIGWISWGRVMSSFQKEAFNIPFYSISDPVLTVYGYHLILIIDKRPSQYAYYNPSLLDDLSKKICLQSLSFEDLRSASTSFDSSLVSSSRLLFNNPAIEKMYSIIKEKEKEGSRGNKGSYLNWFNEKAFKDVCFVYDNKAFGLGWFLYHLEQTPSTRIKTIKTTADIKNLFRSFLLQDRVISLGKEAGVIDSPFFVGEFLNHKKNILKNEYLSYLYTSLPDIDSSFVQKKYSSGVFKGDYLAPKRVVYTEIKASTEIEINKIYNEFLNVDNFDDISKKYGGKTKKPVSFTTNNPVVSSAFLLSEGEVSQPLLGRDSLYSLIRVEKILKEVPFELDRVYKQIERKIKKERQDSIQENLLYSLKNKYGVFDISLP
;
A
#
# COMPACT_ATOMS: atom_id res chain seq x y z
N SER A 1 -2.49 -31.84 -50.75
CA SER A 1 -2.12 -32.27 -49.39
C SER A 1 -1.10 -31.32 -48.81
N PHE A 2 -1.57 -30.29 -48.07
CA PHE A 2 -0.71 -29.46 -47.23
C PHE A 2 -0.74 -30.04 -45.81
N LEU A 3 0.33 -30.70 -45.42
CA LEU A 3 0.57 -31.06 -44.02
C LEU A 3 0.91 -29.79 -43.27
N PHE A 4 -0.02 -29.29 -42.43
CA PHE A 4 0.28 -28.37 -41.37
C PHE A 4 1.00 -29.15 -40.26
N LEU A 5 2.31 -29.02 -40.21
CA LEU A 5 3.11 -29.39 -39.05
C LEU A 5 2.74 -28.40 -37.93
N PHE A 6 1.85 -28.78 -37.02
CA PHE A 6 1.75 -28.17 -35.71
C PHE A 6 3.05 -28.49 -34.96
N SER A 7 3.99 -27.56 -35.00
CA SER A 7 5.09 -27.55 -34.04
C SER A 7 4.48 -27.30 -32.66
N ILE A 8 4.39 -28.38 -31.88
CA ILE A 8 4.18 -28.27 -30.41
C ILE A 8 5.43 -27.58 -29.91
N VAL A 9 5.35 -26.25 -29.78
CA VAL A 9 6.32 -25.48 -29.03
C VAL A 9 6.13 -25.90 -27.57
N PHE A 10 6.93 -26.86 -27.12
CA PHE A 10 7.16 -27.04 -25.70
C PHE A 10 7.65 -25.66 -25.20
N CYS A 11 6.80 -24.94 -24.50
CA CYS A 11 7.18 -23.70 -23.84
C CYS A 11 8.26 -24.07 -22.82
N SER A 12 9.53 -24.08 -23.25
CA SER A 12 10.66 -24.18 -22.36
C SER A 12 10.58 -22.96 -21.41
N ASN A 13 10.73 -23.19 -20.12
CA ASN A 13 10.89 -22.12 -19.14
C ASN A 13 12.39 -21.76 -19.11
N PRO A 14 12.85 -20.81 -19.93
CA PRO A 14 14.27 -20.58 -20.13
C PRO A 14 14.90 -20.01 -18.87
N VAL A 15 16.17 -20.39 -18.65
CA VAL A 15 17.02 -19.78 -17.63
C VAL A 15 17.36 -18.37 -18.08
N LEU A 16 17.06 -17.37 -17.26
CA LEU A 16 17.43 -15.98 -17.51
C LEU A 16 18.89 -15.72 -17.13
N PHE A 17 19.30 -16.23 -15.98
CA PHE A 17 20.68 -16.14 -15.50
C PHE A 17 20.89 -17.13 -14.36
N ASN A 18 22.17 -17.34 -14.00
CA ASN A 18 22.56 -18.18 -12.87
C ASN A 18 23.25 -17.32 -11.80
N ILE A 19 23.03 -17.67 -10.53
CA ILE A 19 23.76 -17.11 -9.38
C ILE A 19 24.36 -18.29 -8.63
N GLY A 20 25.66 -18.56 -8.86
CA GLY A 20 26.28 -19.80 -8.41
C GLY A 20 25.58 -21.03 -9.04
N GLU A 21 25.05 -21.92 -8.21
CA GLU A 21 24.31 -23.10 -8.64
C GLU A 21 22.82 -22.85 -8.87
N HIS A 22 22.31 -21.66 -8.55
CA HIS A 22 20.89 -21.32 -8.66
C HIS A 22 20.57 -20.74 -10.04
N SER A 23 19.58 -21.34 -10.72
CA SER A 23 19.04 -20.84 -11.98
C SER A 23 17.80 -20.00 -11.72
N VAL A 24 17.77 -18.77 -12.23
CA VAL A 24 16.60 -17.90 -12.23
C VAL A 24 15.90 -18.04 -13.59
N LEU A 25 14.63 -18.37 -13.57
CA LEU A 25 13.86 -18.73 -14.74
C LEU A 25 12.97 -17.58 -15.23
N ALA A 26 12.57 -17.62 -16.50
CA ALA A 26 11.63 -16.65 -17.06
C ALA A 26 10.27 -16.66 -16.32
N SER A 27 9.83 -17.82 -15.81
CA SER A 27 8.63 -17.91 -14.98
C SER A 27 8.72 -17.08 -13.70
N ASP A 28 9.91 -16.95 -13.10
CA ASP A 28 10.10 -16.18 -11.88
C ASP A 28 9.89 -14.69 -12.15
N PHE A 29 10.33 -14.21 -13.32
CA PHE A 29 10.05 -12.85 -13.76
C PHE A 29 8.57 -12.63 -14.06
N TYR A 30 7.93 -13.54 -14.81
CA TYR A 30 6.53 -13.40 -15.21
C TYR A 30 5.52 -13.62 -14.08
N GLN A 31 5.95 -14.15 -12.94
CA GLN A 31 5.15 -14.12 -11.71
C GLN A 31 5.00 -12.70 -11.12
N GLU A 32 5.97 -11.81 -11.36
CA GLU A 32 5.92 -10.42 -10.90
C GLU A 32 5.33 -9.47 -11.94
N VAL A 33 5.75 -9.67 -13.19
CA VAL A 33 5.31 -8.85 -14.31
C VAL A 33 4.58 -9.78 -15.28
N PRO A 34 3.25 -9.85 -15.23
CA PRO A 34 2.48 -10.70 -16.11
C PRO A 34 2.88 -10.52 -17.58
N ARG A 35 2.92 -11.62 -18.33
CA ARG A 35 3.37 -11.60 -19.73
C ARG A 35 2.49 -10.69 -20.59
N SER A 36 1.19 -10.65 -20.31
CA SER A 36 0.23 -9.72 -20.91
C SER A 36 0.64 -8.27 -20.70
N ASP A 37 0.96 -7.92 -19.47
CA ASP A 37 1.36 -6.56 -19.11
C ASP A 37 2.73 -6.23 -19.68
N TRP A 38 3.67 -7.20 -19.66
CA TRP A 38 5.01 -7.04 -20.21
C TRP A 38 5.02 -6.62 -21.69
N VAL A 39 4.16 -7.22 -22.49
CA VAL A 39 4.06 -6.91 -23.93
C VAL A 39 3.63 -5.44 -24.14
N GLU A 40 2.75 -4.92 -23.31
CA GLU A 40 2.19 -3.58 -23.40
C GLU A 40 3.09 -2.47 -22.83
N LEU A 41 4.12 -2.84 -22.05
CA LEU A 41 5.03 -1.85 -21.46
C LEU A 41 5.89 -1.19 -22.53
N ASP A 42 6.08 0.13 -22.39
CA ASP A 42 7.09 0.88 -23.13
C ASP A 42 8.52 0.47 -22.72
N SER A 43 9.52 0.84 -23.52
CA SER A 43 10.92 0.49 -23.29
C SER A 43 11.45 0.92 -21.92
N LEU A 44 11.04 2.10 -21.44
CA LEU A 44 11.48 2.62 -20.13
C LEU A 44 10.91 1.80 -18.97
N LYS A 45 9.62 1.49 -19.04
CA LYS A 45 8.94 0.66 -18.04
C LYS A 45 9.48 -0.77 -18.06
N LYS A 46 9.76 -1.33 -19.24
CA LYS A 46 10.43 -2.64 -19.38
C LYS A 46 11.78 -2.67 -18.67
N THR A 47 12.62 -1.69 -18.94
CA THR A 47 13.93 -1.56 -18.29
C THR A 47 13.79 -1.45 -16.77
N LYS A 48 12.85 -0.65 -16.29
CA LYS A 48 12.58 -0.50 -14.85
C LYS A 48 12.10 -1.81 -14.21
N ALA A 49 11.22 -2.54 -14.85
CA ALA A 49 10.72 -3.82 -14.36
C ALA A 49 11.85 -4.87 -14.26
N VAL A 50 12.68 -4.99 -15.31
CA VAL A 50 13.85 -5.87 -15.31
C VAL A 50 14.83 -5.50 -14.20
N ASN A 51 15.16 -4.23 -14.06
CA ASN A 51 16.10 -3.78 -13.03
C ASN A 51 15.57 -4.02 -11.61
N SER A 52 14.27 -3.81 -11.38
CA SER A 52 13.63 -4.08 -10.09
C SER A 52 13.66 -5.58 -9.74
N PHE A 53 13.37 -6.43 -10.71
CA PHE A 53 13.46 -7.88 -10.57
C PHE A 53 14.89 -8.34 -10.27
N LEU A 54 15.86 -7.90 -11.07
CA LEU A 54 17.28 -8.22 -10.85
C LEU A 54 17.77 -7.77 -9.49
N GLU A 55 17.46 -6.54 -9.09
CA GLU A 55 17.82 -6.02 -7.78
C GLU A 55 17.26 -6.89 -6.65
N ARG A 56 16.03 -7.35 -6.77
CA ARG A 56 15.42 -8.23 -5.77
C ARG A 56 16.10 -9.58 -5.71
N GLU A 57 16.27 -10.24 -6.85
CA GLU A 57 16.87 -11.58 -6.93
C GLU A 57 18.33 -11.55 -6.44
N LEU A 58 19.13 -10.63 -6.96
CA LEU A 58 20.54 -10.51 -6.59
C LEU A 58 20.72 -10.13 -5.11
N SER A 59 19.91 -9.19 -4.59
CA SER A 59 19.92 -8.83 -3.17
C SER A 59 19.53 -9.99 -2.26
N TYR A 60 18.56 -10.81 -2.68
CA TYR A 60 18.14 -11.99 -1.94
C TYR A 60 19.27 -13.00 -1.80
N TYR A 61 19.95 -13.33 -2.90
CA TYR A 61 21.06 -14.28 -2.88
C TYR A 61 22.27 -13.72 -2.14
N ASP A 62 22.53 -12.44 -2.28
CA ASP A 62 23.63 -11.80 -1.53
C ASP A 62 23.35 -11.78 -0.03
N ALA A 63 22.10 -11.51 0.38
CA ALA A 63 21.67 -11.64 1.77
C ALA A 63 21.91 -13.06 2.33
N LEU A 64 21.58 -14.09 1.56
CA LEU A 64 21.84 -15.48 1.94
C LEU A 64 23.34 -15.77 2.07
N SER A 65 24.17 -15.22 1.18
CA SER A 65 25.65 -15.41 1.25
C SER A 65 26.26 -14.82 2.53
N TYR A 66 25.61 -13.82 3.13
CA TYR A 66 25.95 -13.26 4.45
C TYR A 66 25.27 -13.98 5.62
N GLY A 67 24.46 -15.01 5.38
CA GLY A 67 23.70 -15.72 6.42
C GLY A 67 22.65 -14.86 7.12
N LEU A 68 22.11 -13.83 6.45
CA LEU A 68 21.18 -12.89 7.09
C LEU A 68 19.88 -13.55 7.54
N ASP A 69 19.45 -14.63 6.88
CA ASP A 69 18.23 -15.36 7.26
C ASP A 69 18.36 -16.10 8.60
N ASP A 70 19.59 -16.35 9.09
CA ASP A 70 19.85 -16.92 10.41
C ASP A 70 19.98 -15.89 11.54
N PHE A 71 20.03 -14.60 11.21
CA PHE A 71 20.07 -13.55 12.24
C PHE A 71 18.76 -13.59 13.06
N PRO A 72 18.82 -13.61 14.41
CA PRO A 72 17.66 -13.85 15.28
C PRO A 72 16.46 -12.96 14.94
N LYS A 73 16.70 -11.66 14.69
CA LYS A 73 15.64 -10.71 14.33
C LYS A 73 14.99 -11.02 12.97
N ILE A 74 15.79 -11.44 11.99
CA ILE A 74 15.29 -11.76 10.63
C ILE A 74 14.58 -13.10 10.66
N LYS A 75 15.15 -14.09 11.34
CA LYS A 75 14.54 -15.41 11.54
C LYS A 75 13.17 -15.31 12.23
N SER A 76 13.03 -14.44 13.24
CA SER A 76 11.73 -14.14 13.86
C SER A 76 10.73 -13.55 12.87
N LYS A 77 11.15 -12.58 12.02
CA LYS A 77 10.29 -12.02 10.98
C LYS A 77 9.83 -13.06 9.96
N LEU A 78 10.76 -13.90 9.51
CA LEU A 78 10.48 -14.98 8.56
C LEU A 78 9.51 -16.01 9.17
N SER A 79 9.75 -16.45 10.42
CA SER A 79 8.88 -17.35 11.14
C SER A 79 7.46 -16.78 11.33
N THR A 80 7.37 -15.53 11.73
CA THR A 80 6.07 -14.83 11.87
C THR A 80 5.32 -14.81 10.54
N ARG A 81 6.01 -14.50 9.43
CA ARG A 81 5.38 -14.47 8.11
C ARG A 81 4.97 -15.85 7.63
N TYR A 82 5.84 -16.85 7.83
CA TYR A 82 5.55 -18.25 7.52
C TYR A 82 4.29 -18.74 8.24
N ASN A 83 4.21 -18.55 9.55
CA ASN A 83 3.06 -18.96 10.35
C ASN A 83 1.77 -18.25 9.91
N GLN A 84 1.85 -16.95 9.59
CA GLN A 84 0.69 -16.21 9.12
C GLN A 84 0.18 -16.73 7.77
N LEU A 85 1.08 -17.03 6.83
CA LEU A 85 0.73 -17.62 5.55
C LEU A 85 0.14 -19.04 5.73
N LEU A 86 0.76 -19.84 6.60
CA LEU A 86 0.28 -21.19 6.88
C LEU A 86 -1.14 -21.16 7.46
N ILE A 87 -1.41 -20.27 8.41
CA ILE A 87 -2.77 -20.10 8.95
C ILE A 87 -3.74 -19.73 7.82
N ASN A 88 -3.43 -18.73 7.01
CA ASN A 88 -4.30 -18.27 5.93
C ASN A 88 -4.58 -19.41 4.92
N ASN A 89 -3.52 -20.06 4.44
CA ASN A 89 -3.66 -21.16 3.48
C ASN A 89 -4.39 -22.38 4.08
N THR A 90 -4.26 -22.64 5.38
CA THR A 90 -5.01 -23.68 6.06
C THR A 90 -6.51 -23.38 6.05
N TYR A 91 -6.91 -22.15 6.38
CA TYR A 91 -8.32 -21.75 6.26
C TYR A 91 -8.82 -21.78 4.83
N GLU A 92 -8.02 -21.34 3.85
CA GLU A 92 -8.40 -21.45 2.44
C GLU A 92 -8.64 -22.90 2.02
N GLN A 93 -7.71 -23.81 2.33
CA GLN A 93 -7.78 -25.19 1.88
C GLN A 93 -8.85 -26.01 2.63
N LEU A 94 -8.97 -25.84 3.95
CA LEU A 94 -9.82 -26.70 4.78
C LEU A 94 -11.20 -26.11 5.07
N VAL A 95 -11.38 -24.80 4.86
CA VAL A 95 -12.66 -24.12 5.15
C VAL A 95 -13.27 -23.52 3.88
N ALA A 96 -12.51 -22.73 3.14
CA ALA A 96 -13.07 -21.97 2.04
C ALA A 96 -13.20 -22.80 0.74
N PHE A 97 -12.19 -23.56 0.36
CA PHE A 97 -12.24 -24.40 -0.86
C PHE A 97 -13.37 -25.42 -0.86
N PRO A 98 -13.72 -26.09 0.25
CA PRO A 98 -14.90 -26.97 0.29
C PRO A 98 -16.24 -26.31 0.02
N LEU A 99 -16.33 -24.97 0.12
CA LEU A 99 -17.54 -24.22 -0.18
C LEU A 99 -17.68 -23.84 -1.67
N ILE A 100 -16.63 -24.07 -2.46
CA ILE A 100 -16.64 -23.73 -3.90
C ILE A 100 -17.52 -24.74 -4.63
N ASP A 101 -18.52 -24.23 -5.37
CA ASP A 101 -19.34 -25.09 -6.21
C ASP A 101 -18.55 -25.61 -7.43
N SER A 102 -18.87 -26.84 -7.84
CA SER A 102 -18.16 -27.54 -8.91
C SER A 102 -18.28 -26.86 -10.27
N LEU A 103 -19.40 -26.17 -10.54
CA LEU A 103 -19.60 -25.43 -11.79
C LEU A 103 -18.69 -24.21 -11.89
N SER A 104 -18.65 -23.40 -10.83
CA SER A 104 -17.74 -22.23 -10.75
C SER A 104 -16.27 -22.64 -10.89
N LEU A 105 -15.87 -23.74 -10.23
CA LEU A 105 -14.51 -24.26 -10.38
C LEU A 105 -14.22 -24.73 -11.80
N SER A 106 -15.14 -25.47 -12.43
CA SER A 106 -15.01 -25.95 -13.80
C SER A 106 -14.87 -24.80 -14.80
N LEU A 107 -15.74 -23.77 -14.69
CA LEU A 107 -15.67 -22.57 -15.54
C LEU A 107 -14.36 -21.82 -15.33
N THR A 108 -13.93 -21.67 -14.09
CA THR A 108 -12.67 -20.98 -13.78
C THR A 108 -11.47 -21.75 -14.35
N SER A 109 -11.41 -23.07 -14.14
CA SER A 109 -10.35 -23.92 -14.70
C SER A 109 -10.29 -23.90 -16.21
N LYS A 110 -11.46 -23.76 -16.88
CA LYS A 110 -11.56 -23.64 -18.35
C LYS A 110 -11.00 -22.31 -18.84
N HIS A 111 -11.34 -21.20 -18.18
CA HIS A 111 -11.09 -19.85 -18.70
C HIS A 111 -9.89 -19.12 -18.10
N ILE A 112 -9.30 -19.64 -17.00
CA ILE A 112 -8.17 -19.00 -16.31
C ILE A 112 -6.96 -18.75 -17.22
N LYS A 113 -6.78 -19.59 -18.26
CA LYS A 113 -5.66 -19.52 -19.21
C LYS A 113 -5.84 -18.49 -20.32
N GLU A 114 -6.95 -17.76 -20.34
CA GLU A 114 -7.37 -16.91 -21.44
C GLU A 114 -7.71 -15.51 -20.96
N GLU A 115 -7.53 -14.54 -21.86
CA GLU A 115 -8.03 -13.17 -21.73
C GLU A 115 -8.83 -12.84 -22.98
N VAL A 116 -9.86 -12.02 -22.83
CA VAL A 116 -10.71 -11.53 -23.92
C VAL A 116 -10.61 -10.02 -24.04
N LEU A 117 -10.58 -9.51 -25.26
CA LEU A 117 -10.61 -8.07 -25.53
C LEU A 117 -12.08 -7.62 -25.66
N ALA A 118 -12.52 -6.83 -24.69
CA ALA A 118 -13.92 -6.50 -24.49
C ALA A 118 -14.23 -5.01 -24.67
N TYR A 119 -15.37 -4.77 -25.29
CA TYR A 119 -16.10 -3.48 -25.23
C TYR A 119 -17.41 -3.67 -24.47
N HIS A 120 -17.89 -2.60 -23.86
CA HIS A 120 -19.23 -2.59 -23.26
C HIS A 120 -19.97 -1.26 -23.46
N LEU A 121 -21.31 -1.34 -23.37
CA LEU A 121 -22.22 -0.23 -23.20
C LEU A 121 -22.99 -0.49 -21.91
N LEU A 122 -23.06 0.50 -21.02
CA LEU A 122 -23.67 0.38 -19.68
C LEU A 122 -24.88 1.29 -19.54
N VAL A 123 -25.97 0.75 -19.02
CA VAL A 123 -27.20 1.47 -18.70
C VAL A 123 -27.53 1.29 -17.22
N GLY A 124 -27.55 2.38 -16.46
CA GLY A 124 -27.87 2.38 -15.04
C GLY A 124 -29.37 2.33 -14.75
N TYR A 125 -29.74 2.06 -13.51
CA TYR A 125 -31.11 2.11 -12.99
C TYR A 125 -31.11 2.67 -11.56
N ASN A 126 -32.28 3.03 -11.05
CA ASN A 126 -32.43 3.58 -9.70
C ASN A 126 -32.01 2.54 -8.64
N GLY A 127 -30.99 2.88 -7.87
CA GLY A 127 -30.40 2.01 -6.84
C GLY A 127 -29.20 1.16 -7.28
N CYS A 128 -28.75 1.25 -8.54
CA CYS A 128 -27.49 0.65 -8.96
C CYS A 128 -26.29 1.40 -8.37
N LYS A 129 -25.09 0.79 -8.41
CA LYS A 129 -23.84 1.39 -7.88
C LYS A 129 -23.14 2.32 -8.87
N LEU A 130 -23.70 2.53 -10.06
CA LEU A 130 -23.15 3.48 -11.03
C LEU A 130 -23.29 4.90 -10.48
N PRO A 131 -22.24 5.74 -10.51
CA PRO A 131 -22.35 7.15 -10.13
C PRO A 131 -23.33 7.89 -11.03
N GLY A 132 -24.30 8.58 -10.44
CA GLY A 132 -25.34 9.32 -11.16
C GLY A 132 -26.70 9.21 -10.47
N SER A 133 -27.69 9.89 -11.04
CA SER A 133 -29.08 9.81 -10.60
C SER A 133 -29.93 9.25 -11.74
N PHE A 134 -30.43 8.04 -11.57
CA PHE A 134 -31.25 7.35 -12.54
C PHE A 134 -32.66 7.26 -12.03
N SER A 135 -33.65 7.70 -12.84
CA SER A 135 -35.08 7.65 -12.50
C SER A 135 -35.76 6.35 -12.94
N ARG A 136 -35.13 5.63 -13.92
CA ARG A 136 -35.70 4.39 -14.47
C ARG A 136 -35.62 3.23 -13.50
N SER A 137 -36.61 2.36 -13.48
CA SER A 137 -36.61 1.09 -12.77
C SER A 137 -35.60 0.10 -13.40
N GLN A 138 -35.38 -1.01 -12.73
CA GLN A 138 -34.51 -2.07 -13.27
C GLN A 138 -35.11 -2.69 -14.54
N GLU A 139 -36.45 -2.87 -14.60
CA GLU A 139 -37.19 -3.40 -15.76
C GLU A 139 -37.16 -2.42 -16.94
N GLU A 140 -37.30 -1.12 -16.66
CA GLU A 140 -37.18 -0.07 -17.69
C GLU A 140 -35.73 0.00 -18.23
N ALA A 141 -34.71 -0.16 -17.40
CA ALA A 141 -33.33 -0.21 -17.84
C ALA A 141 -33.04 -1.45 -18.70
N PHE A 142 -33.61 -2.60 -18.34
CA PHE A 142 -33.53 -3.81 -19.18
C PHE A 142 -34.12 -3.57 -20.55
N SER A 143 -35.38 -3.09 -20.59
CA SER A 143 -36.10 -2.84 -21.84
C SER A 143 -35.40 -1.81 -22.72
N TYR A 144 -34.84 -0.76 -22.11
CA TYR A 144 -34.06 0.24 -22.81
C TYR A 144 -32.75 -0.36 -23.38
N THR A 145 -32.03 -1.16 -22.60
CA THR A 145 -30.79 -1.83 -23.06
C THR A 145 -31.07 -2.80 -24.19
N ASP A 146 -32.18 -3.54 -24.11
CA ASP A 146 -32.61 -4.47 -25.17
C ASP A 146 -33.00 -3.71 -26.46
N SER A 147 -33.67 -2.56 -26.34
CA SER A 147 -33.94 -1.68 -27.48
C SER A 147 -32.67 -1.13 -28.13
N LEU A 148 -31.66 -0.77 -27.33
CA LEU A 148 -30.34 -0.34 -27.83
C LEU A 148 -29.63 -1.48 -28.56
N LYS A 149 -29.72 -2.73 -28.06
CA LYS A 149 -29.19 -3.91 -28.74
C LYS A 149 -29.87 -4.08 -30.12
N ALA A 150 -31.20 -4.03 -30.18
CA ALA A 150 -31.94 -4.16 -31.43
C ALA A 150 -31.55 -3.07 -32.45
N ALA A 151 -31.46 -1.81 -31.99
CA ALA A 151 -31.05 -0.68 -32.82
C ALA A 151 -29.62 -0.86 -33.35
N LEU A 152 -28.69 -1.27 -32.47
CA LEU A 152 -27.29 -1.53 -32.80
C LEU A 152 -27.19 -2.67 -33.84
N GLN A 153 -27.89 -3.77 -33.63
CA GLN A 153 -27.93 -4.90 -34.57
C GLN A 153 -28.49 -4.49 -35.95
N SER A 154 -29.44 -3.58 -35.99
CA SER A 154 -30.02 -3.06 -37.25
C SER A 154 -29.04 -2.13 -37.99
N SER A 155 -28.12 -1.50 -37.30
CA SER A 155 -27.11 -0.57 -37.86
C SER A 155 -25.86 -1.29 -38.40
N ILE A 156 -25.67 -2.57 -38.06
CA ILE A 156 -24.48 -3.35 -38.42
C ILE A 156 -24.70 -4.05 -39.75
N SER A 157 -23.74 -3.85 -40.68
CA SER A 157 -23.59 -4.73 -41.84
C SER A 157 -22.86 -6.01 -41.43
N LEU A 158 -23.51 -7.16 -41.46
CA LEU A 158 -23.03 -8.46 -40.99
C LEU A 158 -21.80 -8.99 -41.72
N SER A 159 -21.26 -8.28 -42.69
CA SER A 159 -20.16 -8.73 -43.56
C SER A 159 -18.78 -8.20 -43.18
N ASP A 160 -18.66 -7.29 -42.22
CA ASP A 160 -17.39 -6.69 -41.88
C ASP A 160 -17.21 -6.46 -40.35
N SER A 161 -16.20 -7.12 -39.76
CA SER A 161 -15.86 -7.02 -38.34
C SER A 161 -15.51 -5.59 -37.91
N SER A 162 -14.89 -4.81 -38.79
CA SER A 162 -14.54 -3.41 -38.48
C SER A 162 -15.79 -2.53 -38.37
N SER A 163 -16.81 -2.81 -39.16
CA SER A 163 -18.13 -2.16 -39.07
C SER A 163 -18.83 -2.44 -37.74
N ILE A 164 -18.72 -3.66 -37.22
CA ILE A 164 -19.30 -4.03 -35.92
C ILE A 164 -18.67 -3.23 -34.80
N VAL A 165 -17.33 -3.16 -34.76
CA VAL A 165 -16.60 -2.41 -33.73
C VAL A 165 -16.89 -0.92 -33.81
N SER A 166 -16.85 -0.33 -35.02
CA SER A 166 -17.13 1.10 -35.19
C SER A 166 -18.55 1.49 -34.82
N SER A 167 -19.55 0.66 -35.18
CA SER A 167 -20.93 0.85 -34.78
C SER A 167 -21.09 0.73 -33.26
N PHE A 168 -20.49 -0.29 -32.64
CA PHE A 168 -20.57 -0.49 -31.19
C PHE A 168 -19.94 0.68 -30.42
N THR A 169 -18.76 1.16 -30.84
CA THR A 169 -18.08 2.28 -30.17
C THR A 169 -18.83 3.60 -30.32
N SER A 170 -19.48 3.84 -31.49
CA SER A 170 -20.37 4.98 -31.65
C SER A 170 -21.57 4.91 -30.72
N PHE A 171 -22.25 3.75 -30.68
CA PHE A 171 -23.39 3.56 -29.75
C PHE A 171 -22.96 3.65 -28.28
N ALA A 172 -21.79 3.12 -27.93
CA ALA A 172 -21.26 3.26 -26.56
C ALA A 172 -21.02 4.74 -26.22
N SER A 173 -20.43 5.50 -27.13
CA SER A 173 -20.18 6.93 -26.94
C SER A 173 -21.46 7.75 -26.79
N ASP A 174 -22.53 7.37 -27.51
CA ASP A 174 -23.79 8.10 -27.53
C ASP A 174 -24.73 7.71 -26.36
N PHE A 175 -24.74 6.44 -25.96
CA PHE A 175 -25.77 5.88 -25.07
C PHE A 175 -25.22 5.25 -23.79
N SER A 176 -23.91 5.00 -23.67
CA SER A 176 -23.36 4.42 -22.44
C SER A 176 -23.31 5.46 -21.32
N GLU A 177 -23.75 5.03 -20.14
CA GLU A 177 -23.73 5.84 -18.92
C GLU A 177 -22.48 5.55 -18.07
N ASP A 178 -21.53 4.75 -18.57
CA ASP A 178 -20.21 4.58 -17.94
C ASP A 178 -19.43 5.89 -17.98
N PRO A 179 -18.97 6.43 -16.82
CA PRO A 179 -18.21 7.68 -16.81
C PRO A 179 -16.93 7.66 -17.68
N SER A 180 -16.34 6.48 -17.88
CA SER A 180 -15.11 6.32 -18.67
C SER A 180 -15.32 6.32 -20.19
N VAL A 181 -16.57 6.22 -20.63
CA VAL A 181 -16.90 6.07 -22.08
C VAL A 181 -16.37 7.24 -22.93
N LYS A 182 -16.29 8.43 -22.35
CA LYS A 182 -15.76 9.64 -23.03
C LYS A 182 -14.30 9.50 -23.46
N ASP A 183 -13.54 8.71 -22.70
CA ASP A 183 -12.12 8.53 -22.93
C ASP A 183 -11.81 7.25 -23.72
N ASN A 184 -12.67 6.23 -23.60
CA ASN A 184 -12.38 4.88 -24.13
C ASN A 184 -13.41 4.37 -25.15
N ALA A 185 -14.49 5.12 -25.43
CA ALA A 185 -15.57 4.73 -26.35
C ALA A 185 -16.12 3.30 -26.06
N GLY A 186 -16.18 2.94 -24.78
CA GLY A 186 -16.67 1.63 -24.33
C GLY A 186 -15.60 0.53 -24.31
N LEU A 187 -14.34 0.78 -24.68
CA LEU A 187 -13.26 -0.20 -24.59
C LEU A 187 -12.89 -0.45 -23.12
N ILE A 188 -13.11 -1.68 -22.63
CA ILE A 188 -12.59 -2.11 -21.32
C ILE A 188 -11.12 -2.54 -21.44
N GLY A 189 -10.72 -3.08 -22.58
CA GLY A 189 -9.41 -3.69 -22.80
C GLY A 189 -9.41 -5.20 -22.57
N TRP A 190 -8.23 -5.76 -22.30
CA TRP A 190 -8.05 -7.17 -22.02
C TRP A 190 -8.55 -7.54 -20.63
N ILE A 191 -9.46 -8.50 -20.55
CA ILE A 191 -10.07 -8.99 -19.32
C ILE A 191 -9.60 -10.41 -19.05
N SER A 192 -8.97 -10.63 -17.87
CA SER A 192 -8.68 -11.95 -17.35
C SER A 192 -9.87 -12.49 -16.56
N TRP A 193 -10.07 -13.80 -16.55
CA TRP A 193 -11.09 -14.45 -15.70
C TRP A 193 -10.83 -14.15 -14.22
N GLY A 194 -11.88 -13.79 -13.48
CA GLY A 194 -11.81 -13.39 -12.07
C GLY A 194 -11.54 -11.90 -11.82
N ARG A 195 -11.46 -11.06 -12.87
CA ARG A 195 -11.18 -9.61 -12.72
C ARG A 195 -12.42 -8.72 -12.82
N VAL A 196 -13.52 -9.25 -13.33
CA VAL A 196 -14.78 -8.53 -13.50
C VAL A 196 -15.92 -9.27 -12.80
N MET A 197 -17.08 -8.64 -12.71
CA MET A 197 -18.27 -9.22 -12.06
C MET A 197 -18.65 -10.56 -12.68
N SER A 198 -19.07 -11.52 -11.85
CA SER A 198 -19.33 -12.91 -12.25
C SER A 198 -20.33 -13.03 -13.42
N SER A 199 -21.41 -12.25 -13.45
CA SER A 199 -22.37 -12.25 -14.56
C SER A 199 -21.74 -11.73 -15.85
N PHE A 200 -20.96 -10.64 -15.77
CA PHE A 200 -20.27 -10.06 -16.91
C PHE A 200 -19.23 -11.05 -17.50
N GLN A 201 -18.37 -11.62 -16.65
CA GLN A 201 -17.33 -12.53 -17.14
C GLN A 201 -17.90 -13.81 -17.74
N LYS A 202 -18.98 -14.38 -17.18
CA LYS A 202 -19.63 -15.56 -17.73
C LYS A 202 -20.08 -15.33 -19.17
N GLU A 203 -20.66 -14.16 -19.44
CA GLU A 203 -21.07 -13.79 -20.79
C GLU A 203 -19.89 -13.49 -21.69
N ALA A 204 -18.94 -12.64 -21.23
CA ALA A 204 -17.79 -12.21 -22.02
C ALA A 204 -16.92 -13.37 -22.52
N PHE A 205 -16.77 -14.45 -21.74
CA PHE A 205 -15.95 -15.61 -22.11
C PHE A 205 -16.70 -16.69 -22.91
N ASN A 206 -18.03 -16.58 -23.03
CA ASN A 206 -18.84 -17.56 -23.77
C ASN A 206 -19.45 -17.00 -25.06
N ILE A 207 -19.61 -15.69 -25.19
CA ILE A 207 -20.17 -15.08 -26.40
C ILE A 207 -19.21 -15.24 -27.60
N PRO A 208 -19.72 -15.51 -28.81
CA PRO A 208 -18.92 -15.54 -30.02
C PRO A 208 -18.28 -14.18 -30.34
N PHE A 209 -17.11 -14.18 -30.97
CA PHE A 209 -16.47 -12.96 -31.43
C PHE A 209 -17.39 -12.16 -32.36
N TYR A 210 -17.34 -10.85 -32.21
CA TYR A 210 -18.13 -9.89 -32.98
C TYR A 210 -19.65 -10.06 -32.83
N SER A 211 -20.10 -10.78 -31.79
CA SER A 211 -21.51 -10.86 -31.40
C SER A 211 -21.79 -9.93 -30.22
N ILE A 212 -22.99 -9.33 -30.21
CA ILE A 212 -23.43 -8.47 -29.11
C ILE A 212 -24.23 -9.32 -28.13
N SER A 213 -23.89 -9.23 -26.83
CA SER A 213 -24.59 -9.99 -25.78
C SER A 213 -26.06 -9.59 -25.63
N ASP A 214 -26.81 -10.43 -24.96
CA ASP A 214 -28.03 -9.99 -24.29
C ASP A 214 -27.72 -8.99 -23.17
N PRO A 215 -28.71 -8.20 -22.68
CA PRO A 215 -28.47 -7.33 -21.53
C PRO A 215 -28.02 -8.11 -20.29
N VAL A 216 -26.79 -7.86 -19.81
CA VAL A 216 -26.17 -8.54 -18.67
C VAL A 216 -26.27 -7.67 -17.43
N LEU A 217 -27.01 -8.14 -16.43
CA LEU A 217 -27.17 -7.42 -15.16
C LEU A 217 -25.95 -7.56 -14.27
N THR A 218 -25.47 -6.41 -13.76
CA THR A 218 -24.50 -6.31 -12.67
C THR A 218 -24.99 -5.33 -11.61
N VAL A 219 -24.22 -5.14 -10.54
CA VAL A 219 -24.53 -4.12 -9.52
C VAL A 219 -24.46 -2.68 -10.06
N TYR A 220 -23.85 -2.47 -11.22
CA TYR A 220 -23.69 -1.15 -11.86
C TYR A 220 -24.81 -0.84 -12.86
N GLY A 221 -25.52 -1.84 -13.35
CA GLY A 221 -26.55 -1.68 -14.37
C GLY A 221 -26.58 -2.85 -15.36
N TYR A 222 -27.22 -2.64 -16.50
CA TYR A 222 -27.25 -3.57 -17.62
C TYR A 222 -26.14 -3.25 -18.62
N HIS A 223 -25.40 -4.27 -19.01
CA HIS A 223 -24.33 -4.18 -20.00
C HIS A 223 -24.72 -4.86 -21.31
N LEU A 224 -24.39 -4.25 -22.44
CA LEU A 224 -24.16 -4.95 -23.70
C LEU A 224 -22.67 -5.16 -23.84
N ILE A 225 -22.26 -6.36 -24.23
CA ILE A 225 -20.86 -6.77 -24.29
C ILE A 225 -20.53 -7.17 -25.72
N LEU A 226 -19.37 -6.73 -26.21
CA LEU A 226 -18.81 -7.16 -27.48
C LEU A 226 -17.38 -7.67 -27.26
N ILE A 227 -17.09 -8.89 -27.67
CA ILE A 227 -15.76 -9.49 -27.63
C ILE A 227 -15.21 -9.56 -29.06
N ILE A 228 -13.98 -9.06 -29.23
CA ILE A 228 -13.37 -8.97 -30.57
C ILE A 228 -12.11 -9.83 -30.73
N ASP A 229 -11.43 -10.18 -29.62
CA ASP A 229 -10.21 -10.96 -29.67
C ASP A 229 -10.01 -11.76 -28.36
N LYS A 230 -9.08 -12.72 -28.41
CA LYS A 230 -8.70 -13.61 -27.32
C LYS A 230 -7.22 -13.89 -27.34
N ARG A 231 -6.58 -13.87 -26.20
CA ARG A 231 -5.16 -14.21 -26.06
C ARG A 231 -4.89 -15.11 -24.85
N PRO A 232 -3.74 -15.80 -24.79
CA PRO A 232 -3.33 -16.48 -23.57
C PRO A 232 -3.16 -15.51 -22.40
N SER A 233 -3.70 -15.86 -21.22
CA SER A 233 -3.45 -15.13 -19.98
C SER A 233 -2.06 -15.42 -19.42
N GLN A 234 -1.65 -14.69 -18.40
CA GLN A 234 -0.43 -14.99 -17.64
C GLN A 234 -0.39 -16.44 -17.12
N TYR A 235 -1.54 -17.04 -16.83
CA TYR A 235 -1.65 -18.38 -16.27
C TYR A 235 -1.57 -19.50 -17.32
N ALA A 236 -1.61 -19.16 -18.60
CA ALA A 236 -1.56 -20.15 -19.69
C ALA A 236 -0.30 -21.06 -19.63
N TYR A 237 0.76 -20.55 -19.03
CA TYR A 237 2.08 -21.20 -18.96
C TYR A 237 2.38 -21.84 -17.59
N TYR A 238 1.41 -21.84 -16.67
CA TYR A 238 1.59 -22.43 -15.33
C TYR A 238 1.36 -23.94 -15.39
N ASN A 239 2.01 -24.67 -14.47
CA ASN A 239 1.79 -26.10 -14.35
C ASN A 239 0.37 -26.43 -13.84
N PRO A 240 -0.16 -27.63 -14.12
CA PRO A 240 -1.54 -27.98 -13.77
C PRO A 240 -1.87 -27.89 -12.27
N SER A 241 -0.92 -28.25 -11.38
CA SER A 241 -1.13 -28.19 -9.94
C SER A 241 -1.29 -26.75 -9.45
N LEU A 242 -0.46 -25.84 -9.92
CA LEU A 242 -0.55 -24.42 -9.59
C LEU A 242 -1.84 -23.80 -10.15
N LEU A 243 -2.27 -24.23 -11.35
CA LEU A 243 -3.53 -23.77 -11.96
C LEU A 243 -4.76 -24.22 -11.18
N ASP A 244 -4.75 -25.43 -10.60
CA ASP A 244 -5.84 -25.91 -9.76
C ASP A 244 -5.97 -25.03 -8.50
N ASP A 245 -4.87 -24.79 -7.80
CA ASP A 245 -4.85 -23.92 -6.63
C ASP A 245 -5.30 -22.49 -6.97
N LEU A 246 -4.82 -21.92 -8.09
CA LEU A 246 -5.22 -20.59 -8.55
C LEU A 246 -6.70 -20.52 -8.92
N SER A 247 -7.23 -21.56 -9.60
CA SER A 247 -8.65 -21.64 -9.95
C SER A 247 -9.51 -21.60 -8.69
N LYS A 248 -9.16 -22.37 -7.66
CA LYS A 248 -9.83 -22.33 -6.37
C LYS A 248 -9.74 -20.95 -5.73
N LYS A 249 -8.57 -20.33 -5.72
CA LYS A 249 -8.39 -18.96 -5.16
C LYS A 249 -9.23 -17.91 -5.88
N ILE A 250 -9.36 -17.98 -7.19
CA ILE A 250 -10.24 -17.08 -7.95
C ILE A 250 -11.70 -17.29 -7.55
N CYS A 251 -12.13 -18.55 -7.37
CA CYS A 251 -13.49 -18.88 -6.96
C CYS A 251 -13.82 -18.35 -5.55
N LEU A 252 -12.85 -18.15 -4.66
CA LEU A 252 -13.09 -17.57 -3.32
C LEU A 252 -13.77 -16.20 -3.37
N GLN A 253 -13.55 -15.43 -4.43
CA GLN A 253 -14.16 -14.10 -4.60
C GLN A 253 -15.67 -14.16 -4.78
N SER A 254 -16.22 -15.31 -5.17
CA SER A 254 -17.66 -15.51 -5.36
C SER A 254 -18.38 -16.06 -4.12
N LEU A 255 -17.65 -16.45 -3.07
CA LEU A 255 -18.24 -16.98 -1.85
C LEU A 255 -18.88 -15.87 -1.01
N SER A 256 -20.02 -16.17 -0.39
CA SER A 256 -20.67 -15.22 0.49
C SER A 256 -19.90 -15.05 1.80
N PHE A 257 -19.89 -13.84 2.33
CA PHE A 257 -19.25 -13.56 3.61
C PHE A 257 -19.89 -14.35 4.76
N GLU A 258 -21.21 -14.60 4.72
CA GLU A 258 -21.93 -15.33 5.76
C GLU A 258 -21.56 -16.82 5.77
N ASP A 259 -21.46 -17.44 4.59
CA ASP A 259 -21.03 -18.85 4.48
C ASP A 259 -19.61 -19.04 4.98
N LEU A 260 -18.67 -18.17 4.54
CA LEU A 260 -17.30 -18.19 5.03
C LEU A 260 -17.20 -18.00 6.55
N ARG A 261 -17.97 -17.06 7.10
CA ARG A 261 -17.99 -16.79 8.53
C ARG A 261 -18.55 -17.97 9.31
N SER A 262 -19.66 -18.56 8.86
CA SER A 262 -20.28 -19.72 9.49
C SER A 262 -19.35 -20.92 9.49
N ALA A 263 -18.76 -21.24 8.33
CA ALA A 263 -17.81 -22.34 8.19
C ALA A 263 -16.56 -22.13 9.06
N SER A 264 -15.99 -20.92 9.08
CA SER A 264 -14.84 -20.59 9.92
C SER A 264 -15.16 -20.73 11.41
N THR A 265 -16.34 -20.26 11.86
CA THR A 265 -16.75 -20.38 13.25
C THR A 265 -16.93 -21.83 13.67
N SER A 266 -17.52 -22.68 12.81
CA SER A 266 -17.67 -24.11 13.04
C SER A 266 -16.31 -24.80 13.10
N PHE A 267 -15.40 -24.46 12.19
CA PHE A 267 -14.04 -24.98 12.14
C PHE A 267 -13.27 -24.62 13.42
N ASP A 268 -13.27 -23.36 13.84
CA ASP A 268 -12.61 -22.89 15.05
C ASP A 268 -13.12 -23.64 16.30
N SER A 269 -14.44 -23.83 16.37
CA SER A 269 -15.09 -24.54 17.47
C SER A 269 -14.73 -26.04 17.51
N SER A 270 -14.49 -26.63 16.33
CA SER A 270 -14.04 -28.03 16.25
C SER A 270 -12.59 -28.20 16.73
N LEU A 271 -11.73 -27.22 16.47
CA LEU A 271 -10.31 -27.25 16.85
C LEU A 271 -10.07 -26.95 18.33
N VAL A 272 -10.82 -26.00 18.88
CA VAL A 272 -10.67 -25.56 20.28
C VAL A 272 -12.01 -25.66 21.01
N SER A 273 -12.27 -26.83 21.60
CA SER A 273 -13.45 -27.01 22.44
C SER A 273 -13.30 -26.26 23.76
N SER A 274 -14.26 -25.38 24.06
CA SER A 274 -14.28 -24.64 25.33
C SER A 274 -14.39 -25.55 26.55
N SER A 275 -14.98 -26.75 26.43
CA SER A 275 -15.13 -27.73 27.51
C SER A 275 -13.81 -28.37 27.93
N ARG A 276 -12.78 -28.34 27.07
CA ARG A 276 -11.45 -28.90 27.36
C ARG A 276 -10.45 -27.86 27.86
N LEU A 277 -10.84 -26.59 27.89
CA LEU A 277 -9.98 -25.46 28.24
C LEU A 277 -10.24 -25.01 29.67
N LEU A 278 -9.33 -25.33 30.57
CA LEU A 278 -9.40 -25.03 31.99
C LEU A 278 -8.40 -23.92 32.34
N PHE A 279 -8.91 -22.72 32.68
CA PHE A 279 -8.09 -21.61 33.11
C PHE A 279 -7.74 -21.66 34.59
N ASN A 280 -6.48 -21.40 34.92
CA ASN A 280 -6.04 -21.09 36.28
C ASN A 280 -6.37 -19.62 36.60
N ASN A 281 -7.55 -19.38 37.18
CA ASN A 281 -8.01 -18.02 37.46
C ASN A 281 -7.04 -17.24 38.35
N PRO A 282 -6.45 -17.77 39.44
CA PRO A 282 -5.42 -17.08 40.21
C PRO A 282 -4.23 -16.58 39.37
N ALA A 283 -3.75 -17.41 38.43
CA ALA A 283 -2.65 -17.02 37.54
C ALA A 283 -3.06 -15.91 36.59
N ILE A 284 -4.27 -15.94 36.03
CA ILE A 284 -4.82 -14.89 35.16
C ILE A 284 -5.00 -13.58 35.93
N GLU A 285 -5.52 -13.64 37.16
CA GLU A 285 -5.64 -12.45 38.04
C GLU A 285 -4.27 -11.84 38.34
N LYS A 286 -3.26 -12.66 38.61
CA LYS A 286 -1.90 -12.20 38.82
C LYS A 286 -1.33 -11.49 37.56
N MET A 287 -1.55 -12.05 36.36
CA MET A 287 -1.18 -11.37 35.11
C MET A 287 -1.87 -10.02 34.96
N TYR A 288 -3.17 -9.98 35.25
CA TYR A 288 -3.95 -8.74 35.16
C TYR A 288 -3.50 -7.69 36.18
N SER A 289 -3.14 -8.09 37.39
CA SER A 289 -2.61 -7.19 38.42
C SER A 289 -1.31 -6.52 38.01
N ILE A 290 -0.39 -7.28 37.37
CA ILE A 290 0.85 -6.72 36.79
C ILE A 290 0.54 -5.63 35.76
N ILE A 291 -0.42 -5.89 34.85
CA ILE A 291 -0.83 -4.90 33.83
C ILE A 291 -1.37 -3.64 34.51
N LYS A 292 -2.26 -3.80 35.50
CA LYS A 292 -2.87 -2.67 36.23
C LYS A 292 -1.85 -1.83 37.00
N GLU A 293 -0.88 -2.47 37.61
CA GLU A 293 0.21 -1.79 38.30
C GLU A 293 1.02 -0.92 37.35
N LYS A 294 1.41 -1.48 36.19
CA LYS A 294 2.17 -0.75 35.16
C LYS A 294 1.38 0.37 34.50
N GLU A 295 0.08 0.22 34.31
CA GLU A 295 -0.79 1.30 33.83
C GLU A 295 -0.92 2.44 34.86
N LYS A 296 -0.95 2.15 36.16
CA LYS A 296 -0.93 3.19 37.22
C LYS A 296 0.38 3.97 37.24
N GLU A 297 1.49 3.34 36.86
CA GLU A 297 2.79 4.02 36.68
C GLU A 297 2.82 4.93 35.42
N GLY A 298 1.71 5.11 34.71
CA GLY A 298 1.59 5.96 33.52
C GLY A 298 1.99 5.27 32.20
N SER A 299 2.23 3.97 32.21
CA SER A 299 2.59 3.20 31.02
C SER A 299 1.34 2.73 30.27
N ARG A 300 1.33 2.87 28.94
CA ARG A 300 0.21 2.40 28.11
C ARG A 300 0.43 0.96 27.67
N GLY A 301 -0.59 0.10 27.90
CA GLY A 301 -0.58 -1.29 27.46
C GLY A 301 -0.66 -1.45 25.94
N ASN A 302 0.35 -2.10 25.37
CA ASN A 302 0.42 -2.55 23.97
C ASN A 302 1.31 -3.80 23.90
N LYS A 303 1.45 -4.40 22.70
CA LYS A 303 2.27 -5.61 22.51
C LYS A 303 3.68 -5.48 23.10
N GLY A 304 4.40 -4.42 22.78
CA GLY A 304 5.76 -4.20 23.27
C GLY A 304 5.82 -4.01 24.79
N SER A 305 4.85 -3.28 25.36
CA SER A 305 4.73 -3.12 26.79
C SER A 305 4.50 -4.46 27.49
N TYR A 306 3.57 -5.29 27.00
CA TYR A 306 3.26 -6.60 27.61
C TYR A 306 4.46 -7.55 27.55
N LEU A 307 5.23 -7.57 26.45
CA LEU A 307 6.47 -8.36 26.35
C LEU A 307 7.52 -7.93 27.39
N ASN A 308 7.56 -6.65 27.76
CA ASN A 308 8.52 -6.12 28.72
C ASN A 308 8.03 -6.20 30.19
N TRP A 309 6.70 -6.15 30.42
CA TRP A 309 6.14 -6.14 31.76
C TRP A 309 6.12 -7.51 32.43
N PHE A 310 6.01 -8.56 31.63
CA PHE A 310 6.00 -9.91 32.15
C PHE A 310 7.42 -10.47 32.25
N ASN A 311 7.74 -11.00 33.41
CA ASN A 311 9.01 -11.67 33.67
C ASN A 311 8.77 -13.16 33.86
N GLU A 312 9.16 -13.97 32.89
CA GLU A 312 8.99 -15.42 32.88
C GLU A 312 9.69 -16.10 34.07
N LYS A 313 10.83 -15.58 34.53
CA LYS A 313 11.55 -16.10 35.69
C LYS A 313 10.79 -15.91 37.01
N ALA A 314 10.03 -14.83 37.12
CA ALA A 314 9.24 -14.50 38.30
C ALA A 314 7.81 -15.08 38.28
N PHE A 315 7.34 -15.56 37.12
CA PHE A 315 6.00 -16.06 36.92
C PHE A 315 6.06 -17.48 36.34
N LYS A 316 6.04 -18.47 37.22
CA LYS A 316 6.11 -19.92 36.88
C LYS A 316 4.75 -20.62 36.88
N ASP A 317 3.68 -19.87 37.08
CA ASP A 317 2.34 -20.44 37.20
C ASP A 317 1.86 -21.00 35.85
N VAL A 318 1.17 -22.14 35.90
CA VAL A 318 0.38 -22.63 34.77
C VAL A 318 -0.82 -21.70 34.60
N CYS A 319 -0.98 -21.14 33.41
CA CYS A 319 -2.07 -20.20 33.12
C CYS A 319 -3.35 -20.90 32.68
N PHE A 320 -3.22 -22.01 31.95
CA PHE A 320 -4.34 -22.84 31.53
C PHE A 320 -3.87 -24.25 31.20
N VAL A 321 -4.84 -25.19 31.15
CA VAL A 321 -4.66 -26.56 30.68
C VAL A 321 -5.61 -26.80 29.51
N TYR A 322 -5.12 -27.44 28.47
CA TYR A 322 -5.90 -27.88 27.32
C TYR A 322 -5.46 -29.27 26.89
N ASP A 323 -6.38 -30.21 26.75
CA ASP A 323 -6.11 -31.63 26.44
C ASP A 323 -4.97 -32.23 27.30
N ASN A 324 -5.03 -32.00 28.60
CA ASN A 324 -4.04 -32.44 29.61
C ASN A 324 -2.63 -31.84 29.45
N LYS A 325 -2.45 -30.85 28.56
CA LYS A 325 -1.20 -30.10 28.43
C LYS A 325 -1.31 -28.77 29.19
N ALA A 326 -0.28 -28.44 29.96
CA ALA A 326 -0.21 -27.22 30.74
C ALA A 326 0.54 -26.13 29.97
N PHE A 327 0.01 -24.91 30.00
CA PHE A 327 0.56 -23.73 29.30
C PHE A 327 0.76 -22.59 30.31
N GLY A 328 1.95 -22.02 30.30
CA GLY A 328 2.35 -20.95 31.19
C GLY A 328 2.65 -19.64 30.48
N LEU A 329 3.25 -18.69 31.20
CA LEU A 329 3.57 -17.37 30.69
C LEU A 329 4.55 -17.40 29.50
N GLY A 330 5.55 -18.29 29.50
CA GLY A 330 6.51 -18.40 28.39
C GLY A 330 5.84 -18.71 27.06
N TRP A 331 4.88 -19.66 27.07
CA TRP A 331 4.08 -19.95 25.88
C TRP A 331 3.26 -18.71 25.44
N PHE A 332 2.65 -17.99 26.39
CA PHE A 332 1.91 -16.75 26.08
C PHE A 332 2.80 -15.69 25.43
N LEU A 333 3.98 -15.43 25.99
CA LEU A 333 4.92 -14.44 25.47
C LEU A 333 5.45 -14.80 24.08
N TYR A 334 5.74 -16.10 23.85
CA TYR A 334 6.12 -16.59 22.54
C TYR A 334 5.06 -16.26 21.48
N HIS A 335 3.78 -16.62 21.74
CA HIS A 335 2.70 -16.33 20.78
C HIS A 335 2.40 -14.83 20.66
N LEU A 336 2.53 -14.08 21.74
CA LEU A 336 2.40 -12.64 21.72
C LEU A 336 3.46 -12.00 20.79
N GLU A 337 4.70 -12.47 20.84
CA GLU A 337 5.78 -12.02 19.98
C GLU A 337 5.52 -12.31 18.51
N GLN A 338 4.98 -13.48 18.18
CA GLN A 338 4.65 -13.91 16.83
C GLN A 338 3.40 -13.20 16.25
N THR A 339 2.56 -12.60 17.09
CA THR A 339 1.30 -11.97 16.65
C THR A 339 1.54 -10.51 16.23
N PRO A 340 1.03 -10.06 15.05
CA PRO A 340 1.12 -8.66 14.63
C PRO A 340 0.53 -7.69 15.65
N SER A 341 1.19 -6.56 15.88
CA SER A 341 0.75 -5.55 16.88
C SER A 341 -0.66 -5.05 16.63
N THR A 342 -1.09 -4.98 15.38
CA THR A 342 -2.45 -4.56 14.99
C THR A 342 -3.56 -5.51 15.47
N ARG A 343 -3.23 -6.77 15.78
CA ARG A 343 -4.17 -7.77 16.30
C ARG A 343 -4.21 -7.80 17.83
N ILE A 344 -3.25 -7.16 18.51
CA ILE A 344 -3.20 -7.13 19.97
C ILE A 344 -3.92 -5.89 20.47
N LYS A 345 -5.11 -6.10 21.02
CA LYS A 345 -5.90 -5.04 21.68
C LYS A 345 -5.36 -4.77 23.09
N THR A 346 -5.61 -3.57 23.60
CA THR A 346 -5.34 -3.24 25.00
C THR A 346 -6.15 -4.15 25.93
N ILE A 347 -5.47 -4.79 26.88
CA ILE A 347 -6.07 -5.70 27.87
C ILE A 347 -6.74 -4.83 28.95
N LYS A 348 -8.06 -4.93 29.08
CA LYS A 348 -8.86 -4.16 30.04
C LYS A 348 -9.43 -5.03 31.14
N THR A 349 -9.51 -6.32 30.93
CA THR A 349 -10.12 -7.31 31.84
C THR A 349 -9.36 -8.63 31.82
N THR A 350 -9.59 -9.48 32.81
CA THR A 350 -9.11 -10.87 32.81
C THR A 350 -9.70 -11.68 31.67
N ALA A 351 -10.90 -11.33 31.21
CA ALA A 351 -11.51 -11.97 30.03
C ALA A 351 -10.70 -11.69 28.75
N ASP A 352 -10.10 -10.51 28.60
CA ASP A 352 -9.25 -10.19 27.46
C ASP A 352 -8.00 -11.09 27.43
N ILE A 353 -7.39 -11.34 28.59
CA ILE A 353 -6.26 -12.28 28.71
C ILE A 353 -6.68 -13.69 28.29
N LYS A 354 -7.82 -14.17 28.80
CA LYS A 354 -8.37 -15.48 28.42
C LYS A 354 -8.66 -15.58 26.93
N ASN A 355 -9.17 -14.52 26.31
CA ASN A 355 -9.44 -14.46 24.87
C ASN A 355 -8.14 -14.49 24.06
N LEU A 356 -7.07 -13.82 24.50
CA LEU A 356 -5.75 -13.94 23.87
C LEU A 356 -5.21 -15.37 23.94
N PHE A 357 -5.29 -16.03 25.11
CA PHE A 357 -4.90 -17.44 25.23
C PHE A 357 -5.68 -18.35 24.28
N ARG A 358 -7.02 -18.16 24.17
CA ARG A 358 -7.85 -18.91 23.21
C ARG A 358 -7.42 -18.67 21.78
N SER A 359 -7.18 -17.41 21.43
CA SER A 359 -6.74 -17.03 20.08
C SER A 359 -5.38 -17.64 19.74
N PHE A 360 -4.43 -17.61 20.66
CA PHE A 360 -3.11 -18.20 20.45
C PHE A 360 -3.19 -19.73 20.34
N LEU A 361 -4.00 -20.38 21.19
CA LEU A 361 -4.22 -21.81 21.12
C LEU A 361 -4.86 -22.22 19.77
N LEU A 362 -5.84 -21.45 19.29
CA LEU A 362 -6.45 -21.69 17.98
C LEU A 362 -5.41 -21.58 16.87
N GLN A 363 -4.58 -20.53 16.88
CA GLN A 363 -3.52 -20.37 15.89
C GLN A 363 -2.55 -21.55 15.89
N ASP A 364 -2.16 -22.01 17.08
CA ASP A 364 -1.25 -23.16 17.23
C ASP A 364 -1.86 -24.45 16.67
N ARG A 365 -3.15 -24.68 16.93
CA ARG A 365 -3.89 -25.82 16.38
C ARG A 365 -4.05 -25.75 14.87
N VAL A 366 -4.34 -24.56 14.32
CA VAL A 366 -4.45 -24.35 12.87
C VAL A 366 -3.10 -24.58 12.19
N ILE A 367 -2.00 -24.09 12.77
CA ILE A 367 -0.64 -24.32 12.26
C ILE A 367 -0.31 -25.82 12.24
N SER A 368 -0.61 -26.54 13.34
CA SER A 368 -0.37 -27.98 13.41
C SER A 368 -1.18 -28.73 12.37
N LEU A 369 -2.46 -28.41 12.25
CA LEU A 369 -3.35 -29.05 11.28
C LEU A 369 -2.93 -28.75 9.84
N GLY A 370 -2.51 -27.51 9.53
CA GLY A 370 -2.01 -27.17 8.21
C GLY A 370 -0.76 -27.94 7.81
N LYS A 371 0.14 -28.22 8.76
CA LYS A 371 1.30 -29.09 8.53
C LYS A 371 0.87 -30.54 8.31
N GLU A 372 -0.01 -31.07 9.15
CA GLU A 372 -0.56 -32.43 9.05
C GLU A 372 -1.32 -32.67 7.74
N ALA A 373 -2.03 -31.65 7.25
CA ALA A 373 -2.77 -31.67 5.99
C ALA A 373 -1.89 -31.45 4.74
N GLY A 374 -0.57 -31.28 4.90
CA GLY A 374 0.34 -31.07 3.78
C GLY A 374 0.23 -29.70 3.09
N VAL A 375 -0.38 -28.69 3.76
CA VAL A 375 -0.50 -27.31 3.23
C VAL A 375 0.87 -26.73 2.92
N ILE A 376 1.87 -27.07 3.72
CA ILE A 376 3.26 -26.61 3.58
C ILE A 376 3.96 -27.14 2.33
N ASP A 377 3.46 -28.21 1.74
CA ASP A 377 4.03 -28.85 0.53
C ASP A 377 3.32 -28.37 -0.76
N SER A 378 2.26 -27.58 -0.62
CA SER A 378 1.55 -27.00 -1.75
C SER A 378 2.49 -26.08 -2.53
N PRO A 379 2.62 -26.23 -3.87
CA PRO A 379 3.43 -25.35 -4.71
C PRO A 379 3.06 -23.87 -4.53
N PHE A 380 1.79 -23.60 -4.28
CA PHE A 380 1.30 -22.25 -4.03
C PHE A 380 1.86 -21.66 -2.73
N PHE A 381 1.75 -22.41 -1.62
CA PHE A 381 2.30 -21.98 -0.31
C PHE A 381 3.81 -21.74 -0.39
N VAL A 382 4.53 -22.70 -0.98
CA VAL A 382 5.99 -22.61 -1.14
C VAL A 382 6.38 -21.37 -1.96
N GLY A 383 5.71 -21.13 -3.09
CA GLY A 383 5.96 -19.97 -3.94
C GLY A 383 5.62 -18.65 -3.24
N GLU A 384 4.49 -18.59 -2.56
CA GLU A 384 4.07 -17.39 -1.81
C GLU A 384 5.06 -17.07 -0.67
N PHE A 385 5.47 -18.07 0.09
CA PHE A 385 6.46 -17.88 1.15
C PHE A 385 7.82 -17.46 0.60
N LEU A 386 8.29 -18.08 -0.50
CA LEU A 386 9.55 -17.71 -1.14
C LEU A 386 9.54 -16.24 -1.59
N ASN A 387 8.47 -15.78 -2.21
CA ASN A 387 8.33 -14.37 -2.61
C ASN A 387 8.39 -13.43 -1.40
N HIS A 388 7.74 -13.78 -0.29
CA HIS A 388 7.85 -13.00 0.93
C HIS A 388 9.25 -13.05 1.55
N LYS A 389 9.90 -14.22 1.54
CA LYS A 389 11.29 -14.39 2.01
C LYS A 389 12.24 -13.50 1.20
N LYS A 390 12.12 -13.49 -0.13
CA LYS A 390 12.91 -12.62 -1.02
C LYS A 390 12.74 -11.15 -0.67
N ASN A 391 11.51 -10.68 -0.50
CA ASN A 391 11.24 -9.28 -0.15
C ASN A 391 11.75 -8.89 1.24
N ILE A 392 11.58 -9.76 2.23
CA ILE A 392 12.10 -9.52 3.58
C ILE A 392 13.63 -9.43 3.56
N LEU A 393 14.30 -10.40 2.91
CA LEU A 393 15.75 -10.44 2.86
C LEU A 393 16.33 -9.29 2.04
N LYS A 394 15.71 -8.88 0.92
CA LYS A 394 16.12 -7.66 0.19
C LYS A 394 16.13 -6.44 1.11
N ASN A 395 15.06 -6.22 1.88
CA ASN A 395 14.93 -5.06 2.76
C ASN A 395 15.91 -5.11 3.94
N GLU A 396 16.12 -6.29 4.54
CA GLU A 396 17.07 -6.47 5.62
C GLU A 396 18.52 -6.39 5.12
N TYR A 397 18.80 -6.79 3.89
CA TYR A 397 20.10 -6.64 3.25
C TYR A 397 20.46 -5.17 3.05
N LEU A 398 19.54 -4.34 2.54
CA LEU A 398 19.73 -2.89 2.50
C LEU A 398 20.00 -2.31 3.88
N SER A 399 19.22 -2.72 4.89
CA SER A 399 19.43 -2.30 6.27
C SER A 399 20.82 -2.72 6.80
N TYR A 400 21.26 -3.93 6.48
CA TYR A 400 22.59 -4.44 6.82
C TYR A 400 23.69 -3.59 6.17
N LEU A 401 23.59 -3.29 4.87
CA LEU A 401 24.53 -2.41 4.18
C LEU A 401 24.59 -1.01 4.82
N TYR A 402 23.45 -0.46 5.23
CA TYR A 402 23.40 0.84 5.90
C TYR A 402 24.04 0.83 7.28
N THR A 403 23.92 -0.27 8.03
CA THR A 403 24.56 -0.42 9.34
C THR A 403 26.07 -0.71 9.25
N SER A 404 26.52 -1.23 8.10
CA SER A 404 27.94 -1.47 7.81
C SER A 404 28.70 -0.20 7.39
N LEU A 405 27.99 0.91 7.17
CA LEU A 405 28.63 2.19 6.89
C LEU A 405 29.44 2.65 8.10
N PRO A 406 30.68 3.13 7.89
CA PRO A 406 31.47 3.69 8.97
C PRO A 406 30.80 4.92 9.55
N ASP A 407 30.96 5.13 10.85
CA ASP A 407 30.47 6.33 11.53
C ASP A 407 30.99 7.60 10.85
N ILE A 408 30.19 8.65 10.93
CA ILE A 408 30.55 9.93 10.34
C ILE A 408 31.45 10.65 11.33
N ASP A 409 32.71 10.82 10.94
CA ASP A 409 33.70 11.57 11.74
C ASP A 409 33.25 13.05 11.86
N SER A 410 33.40 13.57 13.07
CA SER A 410 33.09 14.98 13.38
C SER A 410 33.88 15.96 12.51
N SER A 411 35.16 15.65 12.21
CA SER A 411 35.99 16.44 11.30
C SER A 411 35.39 16.52 9.89
N PHE A 412 34.76 15.43 9.42
CA PHE A 412 34.10 15.38 8.12
C PHE A 412 32.85 16.27 8.10
N VAL A 413 32.05 16.26 9.17
CA VAL A 413 30.88 17.15 9.31
C VAL A 413 31.34 18.61 9.30
N GLN A 414 32.38 18.94 10.07
CA GLN A 414 32.97 20.28 10.13
C GLN A 414 33.50 20.74 8.76
N LYS A 415 34.22 19.86 8.05
CA LYS A 415 34.71 20.16 6.69
C LYS A 415 33.58 20.43 5.70
N LYS A 416 32.53 19.62 5.73
CA LYS A 416 31.35 19.79 4.87
C LYS A 416 30.61 21.09 5.20
N TYR A 417 30.46 21.44 6.47
CA TYR A 417 29.88 22.71 6.89
C TYR A 417 30.74 23.90 6.43
N SER A 418 32.06 23.85 6.67
CA SER A 418 32.98 24.93 6.32
C SER A 418 33.14 25.14 4.81
N SER A 419 33.01 24.08 4.00
CA SER A 419 33.05 24.17 2.54
C SER A 419 31.87 24.91 1.92
N GLY A 420 30.85 25.22 2.72
CA GLY A 420 29.67 25.96 2.28
C GLY A 420 28.63 25.12 1.53
N VAL A 421 28.86 23.80 1.36
CA VAL A 421 27.91 22.91 0.65
C VAL A 421 26.51 22.95 1.26
N PHE A 422 26.43 23.14 2.58
CA PHE A 422 25.16 23.20 3.31
C PHE A 422 24.79 24.61 3.79
N LYS A 423 25.54 25.67 3.42
CA LYS A 423 25.26 27.03 3.93
C LYS A 423 23.87 27.53 3.57
N GLY A 424 23.37 27.18 2.37
CA GLY A 424 22.03 27.57 1.94
C GLY A 424 20.89 26.85 2.68
N ASP A 425 21.14 25.65 3.20
CA ASP A 425 20.11 24.82 3.83
C ASP A 425 19.85 25.18 5.30
N TYR A 426 20.83 25.81 5.97
CA TYR A 426 20.81 26.07 7.41
C TYR A 426 21.02 27.55 7.72
N LEU A 427 20.19 28.40 7.08
CA LEU A 427 20.17 29.82 7.32
C LEU A 427 19.09 30.20 8.35
N ALA A 428 19.43 31.04 9.30
CA ALA A 428 18.43 31.76 10.05
C ALA A 428 17.67 32.67 9.07
N PRO A 429 16.36 32.58 8.97
CA PRO A 429 15.61 33.36 7.99
C PRO A 429 15.79 34.87 8.24
N LYS A 430 15.72 35.65 7.16
CA LYS A 430 15.61 37.11 7.26
C LYS A 430 14.48 37.47 8.25
N ARG A 431 14.76 38.40 9.18
CA ARG A 431 13.78 38.87 10.16
C ARG A 431 13.76 40.38 10.15
N VAL A 432 12.60 40.94 10.50
CA VAL A 432 12.44 42.37 10.62
C VAL A 432 12.02 42.73 12.04
N VAL A 433 12.55 43.85 12.54
CA VAL A 433 12.15 44.51 13.75
C VAL A 433 11.41 45.77 13.32
N TYR A 434 10.19 45.94 13.73
CA TYR A 434 9.39 47.12 13.38
C TYR A 434 8.62 47.65 14.59
N THR A 435 8.36 48.95 14.62
CA THR A 435 7.48 49.60 15.58
C THR A 435 6.11 49.76 14.95
N GLU A 436 5.05 49.35 15.68
CA GLU A 436 3.67 49.33 15.20
C GLU A 436 2.80 50.25 16.07
N ILE A 437 2.09 51.19 15.45
CA ILE A 437 1.01 51.97 16.01
C ILE A 437 -0.31 51.36 15.54
N LYS A 438 -1.28 51.15 16.41
CA LYS A 438 -2.59 50.58 16.07
C LYS A 438 -3.72 51.56 16.31
N ALA A 439 -4.73 51.49 15.45
CA ALA A 439 -5.98 52.22 15.58
C ALA A 439 -7.18 51.29 15.27
N SER A 440 -8.32 51.63 15.86
CA SER A 440 -9.54 50.82 15.69
C SER A 440 -10.26 51.10 14.37
N THR A 441 -10.03 52.27 13.76
CA THR A 441 -10.69 52.70 12.53
C THR A 441 -9.69 53.23 11.49
N GLU A 442 -10.08 53.13 10.22
CA GLU A 442 -9.31 53.66 9.10
C GLU A 442 -9.15 55.18 9.19
N ILE A 443 -10.16 55.89 9.67
CA ILE A 443 -10.15 57.34 9.84
C ILE A 443 -9.07 57.74 10.87
N GLU A 444 -9.01 56.99 11.94
CA GLU A 444 -8.05 57.26 13.03
C GLU A 444 -6.61 57.00 12.60
N ILE A 445 -6.32 55.88 11.91
CA ILE A 445 -4.96 55.58 11.45
C ILE A 445 -4.52 56.56 10.34
N ASN A 446 -5.42 57.00 9.46
CA ASN A 446 -5.14 57.99 8.43
C ASN A 446 -4.86 59.38 9.06
N LYS A 447 -5.53 59.75 10.14
CA LYS A 447 -5.23 60.97 10.92
C LYS A 447 -3.80 60.89 11.48
N ILE A 448 -3.42 59.77 12.06
CA ILE A 448 -2.08 59.54 12.61
C ILE A 448 -1.03 59.62 11.51
N TYR A 449 -1.31 59.02 10.35
CA TYR A 449 -0.43 59.03 9.21
C TYR A 449 -0.23 60.45 8.61
N ASN A 450 -1.30 61.24 8.49
CA ASN A 450 -1.22 62.64 8.06
C ASN A 450 -0.46 63.52 9.04
N GLU A 451 -0.61 63.28 10.36
CA GLU A 451 0.17 63.97 11.38
C GLU A 451 1.67 63.63 11.24
N PHE A 452 1.99 62.36 10.99
CA PHE A 452 3.37 61.91 10.71
C PHE A 452 3.94 62.65 9.49
N LEU A 453 3.21 62.72 8.38
CA LEU A 453 3.64 63.41 7.17
C LEU A 453 3.95 64.90 7.37
N ASN A 454 3.27 65.55 8.33
CA ASN A 454 3.49 66.95 8.66
C ASN A 454 4.68 67.21 9.59
N VAL A 455 4.95 66.26 10.51
CA VAL A 455 6.00 66.38 11.53
C VAL A 455 7.30 65.70 11.09
N ASP A 456 7.20 64.73 10.22
CA ASP A 456 8.29 63.87 9.72
C ASP A 456 9.15 63.22 10.84
N ASN A 457 8.52 62.96 11.98
CA ASN A 457 9.15 62.35 13.15
C ASN A 457 8.26 61.26 13.70
N PHE A 458 8.56 59.98 13.28
CA PHE A 458 7.79 58.83 13.70
C PHE A 458 7.93 58.53 15.20
N ASP A 459 9.05 58.84 15.84
CA ASP A 459 9.27 58.54 17.27
C ASP A 459 8.33 59.35 18.16
N ASP A 460 8.08 60.60 17.84
CA ASP A 460 7.17 61.45 18.58
C ASP A 460 5.72 61.00 18.36
N ILE A 461 5.35 60.63 17.15
CA ILE A 461 4.04 60.07 16.81
C ILE A 461 3.84 58.72 17.55
N SER A 462 4.88 57.86 17.52
CA SER A 462 4.86 56.54 18.19
C SER A 462 4.65 56.68 19.71
N LYS A 463 5.36 57.61 20.36
CA LYS A 463 5.16 57.92 21.78
C LYS A 463 3.76 58.41 22.07
N LYS A 464 3.26 59.33 21.26
CA LYS A 464 1.94 59.95 21.42
C LYS A 464 0.80 58.93 21.28
N TYR A 465 0.92 58.02 20.33
CA TYR A 465 -0.13 57.04 20.01
C TYR A 465 0.16 55.61 20.50
N GLY A 466 1.12 55.43 21.42
CA GLY A 466 1.37 54.16 22.11
C GLY A 466 1.96 53.06 21.20
N GLY A 467 2.82 53.45 20.29
CA GLY A 467 3.53 52.53 19.39
C GLY A 467 4.37 51.48 20.13
N LYS A 468 4.42 50.27 19.63
CA LYS A 468 5.14 49.15 20.28
C LYS A 468 6.11 48.50 19.30
N THR A 469 7.39 48.45 19.68
CA THR A 469 8.42 47.74 18.93
C THR A 469 8.25 46.23 19.10
N LYS A 470 8.15 45.51 17.99
CA LYS A 470 8.01 44.06 17.96
C LYS A 470 9.37 43.40 18.10
N LYS A 471 9.39 42.23 18.73
CA LYS A 471 10.56 41.32 18.65
C LYS A 471 10.80 40.92 17.19
N PRO A 472 12.03 40.53 16.82
CA PRO A 472 12.32 40.12 15.47
C PRO A 472 11.33 39.07 14.93
N VAL A 473 10.61 39.39 13.86
CA VAL A 473 9.63 38.49 13.20
C VAL A 473 10.17 37.96 11.89
N SER A 474 9.83 36.70 11.58
CA SER A 474 10.09 36.08 10.28
C SER A 474 8.94 36.35 9.31
N PHE A 475 9.22 36.24 8.04
CA PHE A 475 8.21 36.44 6.99
C PHE A 475 7.03 35.46 7.13
N THR A 476 5.84 35.98 6.91
CA THR A 476 4.62 35.16 6.80
C THR A 476 3.61 35.86 5.88
N THR A 477 3.05 35.13 4.95
CA THR A 477 1.99 35.61 4.05
C THR A 477 0.64 35.78 4.76
N ASN A 478 0.49 35.13 5.94
CA ASN A 478 -0.76 35.15 6.68
C ASN A 478 -0.98 36.42 7.52
N ASN A 479 -0.02 37.35 7.55
CA ASN A 479 -0.13 38.61 8.27
C ASN A 479 0.28 39.78 7.39
N PRO A 480 -0.68 40.60 6.89
CA PRO A 480 -0.42 41.70 5.98
C PRO A 480 0.59 42.72 6.54
N VAL A 481 0.54 42.99 7.84
CA VAL A 481 1.46 43.95 8.52
C VAL A 481 2.89 43.42 8.47
N VAL A 482 3.09 42.12 8.76
CA VAL A 482 4.42 41.47 8.66
C VAL A 482 4.90 41.41 7.22
N SER A 483 4.03 41.04 6.27
CA SER A 483 4.39 41.01 4.85
C SER A 483 4.84 42.37 4.35
N SER A 484 4.14 43.45 4.72
CA SER A 484 4.50 44.79 4.37
C SER A 484 5.83 45.25 4.99
N ALA A 485 6.11 44.85 6.25
CA ALA A 485 7.38 45.14 6.90
C ALA A 485 8.60 44.58 6.15
N PHE A 486 8.44 43.48 5.41
CA PHE A 486 9.50 42.86 4.60
C PHE A 486 9.75 43.57 3.25
N LEU A 487 8.81 44.42 2.83
CA LEU A 487 8.90 45.22 1.62
C LEU A 487 9.54 46.61 1.83
N LEU A 488 9.60 47.04 3.08
CA LEU A 488 10.12 48.32 3.49
C LEU A 488 11.63 48.27 3.80
N SER A 489 12.31 49.39 3.63
CA SER A 489 13.69 49.60 4.05
C SER A 489 13.78 49.98 5.54
N GLU A 490 14.98 49.90 6.15
CA GLU A 490 15.21 50.41 7.49
C GLU A 490 14.91 51.89 7.57
N GLY A 491 14.14 52.29 8.55
CA GLY A 491 13.67 53.68 8.75
C GLY A 491 12.40 54.04 7.98
N GLU A 492 11.98 53.23 7.01
CA GLU A 492 10.82 53.50 6.18
C GLU A 492 9.51 53.24 6.93
N VAL A 493 8.53 54.14 6.73
CA VAL A 493 7.19 54.06 7.34
C VAL A 493 6.19 53.54 6.28
N SER A 494 5.32 52.64 6.67
CA SER A 494 4.27 52.13 5.76
C SER A 494 3.17 53.15 5.53
N GLN A 495 2.36 52.90 4.49
CA GLN A 495 1.00 53.43 4.47
C GLN A 495 0.14 52.66 5.53
N PRO A 496 -1.04 53.21 5.91
CA PRO A 496 -1.99 52.52 6.76
C PRO A 496 -2.32 51.12 6.24
N LEU A 497 -2.21 50.10 7.09
CA LEU A 497 -2.40 48.70 6.78
C LEU A 497 -3.54 48.10 7.60
N LEU A 498 -4.42 47.34 7.01
CA LEU A 498 -5.40 46.54 7.74
C LEU A 498 -4.74 45.24 8.22
N GLY A 499 -4.66 45.07 9.56
CA GLY A 499 -4.11 43.86 10.17
C GLY A 499 -5.11 42.70 10.17
N ARG A 500 -4.61 41.54 10.49
CA ARG A 500 -5.44 40.29 10.60
C ARG A 500 -6.41 40.35 11.79
N ASP A 501 -6.11 41.17 12.81
CA ASP A 501 -6.93 41.40 13.99
C ASP A 501 -8.04 42.45 13.77
N SER A 502 -8.28 42.80 12.49
CA SER A 502 -9.23 43.85 12.09
C SER A 502 -8.89 45.24 12.62
N LEU A 503 -7.67 45.45 13.11
CA LEU A 503 -7.15 46.75 13.46
C LEU A 503 -6.30 47.33 12.35
N TYR A 504 -6.28 48.65 12.22
CA TYR A 504 -5.39 49.35 11.30
C TYR A 504 -4.05 49.59 11.96
N SER A 505 -2.97 49.39 11.20
CA SER A 505 -1.60 49.54 11.69
C SER A 505 -0.80 50.49 10.80
N LEU A 506 0.06 51.32 11.44
CA LEU A 506 1.13 52.06 10.81
C LEU A 506 2.44 51.54 11.39
N ILE A 507 3.38 51.17 10.50
CA ILE A 507 4.65 50.56 10.94
C ILE A 507 5.84 51.31 10.40
N ARG A 508 6.94 51.36 11.20
CA ARG A 508 8.27 51.72 10.74
C ARG A 508 9.21 50.55 10.95
N VAL A 509 10.00 50.19 9.93
CA VAL A 509 11.03 49.17 10.04
C VAL A 509 12.23 49.74 10.81
N GLU A 510 12.53 49.15 11.96
CA GLU A 510 13.66 49.60 12.81
C GLU A 510 14.97 48.92 12.37
N LYS A 511 14.90 47.65 12.04
CA LYS A 511 16.08 46.86 11.67
C LYS A 511 15.73 45.65 10.83
N ILE A 512 16.55 45.41 9.81
CA ILE A 512 16.50 44.20 8.99
C ILE A 512 17.64 43.27 9.36
N LEU A 513 17.31 42.15 9.98
CA LEU A 513 18.27 41.10 10.30
C LEU A 513 18.40 40.18 9.07
N LYS A 514 19.57 40.24 8.43
CA LYS A 514 19.89 39.42 7.24
C LYS A 514 19.92 37.93 7.61
N GLU A 515 19.76 37.10 6.60
CA GLU A 515 19.99 35.66 6.73
C GLU A 515 21.46 35.41 7.11
N VAL A 516 21.64 34.60 8.13
CA VAL A 516 22.98 34.19 8.59
C VAL A 516 22.99 32.68 8.81
N PRO A 517 24.08 31.96 8.49
CA PRO A 517 24.20 30.56 8.80
C PRO A 517 24.04 30.31 10.31
N PHE A 518 23.30 29.25 10.67
CA PHE A 518 23.29 28.78 12.05
C PHE A 518 24.67 28.27 12.43
N GLU A 519 25.09 28.49 13.68
CA GLU A 519 26.31 27.88 14.23
C GLU A 519 26.28 26.36 14.10
N LEU A 520 27.46 25.75 13.84
CA LEU A 520 27.59 24.32 13.58
C LEU A 520 26.93 23.46 14.68
N ASP A 521 27.16 23.80 15.95
CA ASP A 521 26.62 23.05 17.08
C ASP A 521 25.10 22.92 17.05
N ARG A 522 24.44 23.96 16.56
CA ARG A 522 22.97 23.98 16.43
C ARG A 522 22.44 23.07 15.34
N VAL A 523 23.20 22.88 14.27
CA VAL A 523 22.79 22.13 13.07
C VAL A 523 23.56 20.84 12.85
N TYR A 524 24.53 20.54 13.73
CA TYR A 524 25.42 19.39 13.63
C TYR A 524 24.67 18.08 13.35
N LYS A 525 23.70 17.75 14.22
CA LYS A 525 22.90 16.53 14.07
C LYS A 525 22.05 16.48 12.79
N GLN A 526 21.67 17.64 12.28
CA GLN A 526 20.89 17.71 11.03
C GLN A 526 21.81 17.44 9.83
N ILE A 527 23.00 18.03 9.83
CA ILE A 527 24.03 17.80 8.80
C ILE A 527 24.49 16.35 8.81
N GLU A 528 24.76 15.80 9.99
CA GLU A 528 25.14 14.38 10.16
C GLU A 528 24.07 13.45 9.57
N ARG A 529 22.79 13.69 9.88
CA ARG A 529 21.65 12.93 9.30
C ARG A 529 21.59 13.07 7.78
N LYS A 530 21.83 14.27 7.25
CA LYS A 530 21.81 14.50 5.80
C LYS A 530 22.94 13.76 5.10
N ILE A 531 24.15 13.82 5.64
CA ILE A 531 25.31 13.08 5.13
C ILE A 531 25.04 11.57 5.18
N LYS A 532 24.47 11.08 6.31
CA LYS A 532 24.10 9.67 6.42
C LYS A 532 23.11 9.26 5.35
N LYS A 533 22.11 10.10 5.11
CA LYS A 533 21.12 9.85 4.06
C LYS A 533 21.76 9.86 2.67
N GLU A 534 22.61 10.83 2.34
CA GLU A 534 23.33 10.87 1.07
C GLU A 534 24.17 9.59 0.82
N ARG A 535 24.82 9.06 1.87
CA ARG A 535 25.56 7.79 1.78
C ARG A 535 24.61 6.60 1.53
N GLN A 536 23.45 6.58 2.20
CA GLN A 536 22.45 5.54 2.00
C GLN A 536 21.84 5.60 0.60
N ASP A 537 21.52 6.79 0.12
CA ASP A 537 20.99 7.01 -1.24
C ASP A 537 22.01 6.55 -2.29
N SER A 538 23.31 6.86 -2.10
CA SER A 538 24.39 6.40 -2.97
C SER A 538 24.54 4.88 -2.99
N ILE A 539 24.38 4.19 -1.83
CA ILE A 539 24.38 2.72 -1.81
C ILE A 539 23.20 2.20 -2.62
N GLN A 540 22.00 2.75 -2.41
CA GLN A 540 20.80 2.28 -3.09
C GLN A 540 20.87 2.49 -4.61
N GLU A 541 21.38 3.64 -5.05
CA GLU A 541 21.55 3.95 -6.48
C GLU A 541 22.57 3.02 -7.16
N ASN A 542 23.62 2.64 -6.45
CA ASN A 542 24.70 1.80 -7.00
C ASN A 542 24.53 0.30 -6.70
N LEU A 543 23.50 -0.08 -5.91
CA LEU A 543 23.32 -1.46 -5.46
C LEU A 543 23.22 -2.44 -6.61
N LEU A 544 22.32 -2.19 -7.54
CA LEU A 544 22.11 -3.07 -8.68
C LEU A 544 23.36 -3.22 -9.53
N TYR A 545 24.07 -2.12 -9.79
CA TYR A 545 25.33 -2.15 -10.54
C TYR A 545 26.40 -3.00 -9.85
N SER A 546 26.57 -2.81 -8.55
CA SER A 546 27.52 -3.57 -7.74
C SER A 546 27.18 -5.06 -7.72
N LEU A 547 25.90 -5.42 -7.57
CA LEU A 547 25.45 -6.80 -7.56
C LEU A 547 25.59 -7.46 -8.95
N LYS A 548 25.26 -6.75 -10.03
CA LYS A 548 25.48 -7.22 -11.41
C LYS A 548 26.94 -7.57 -11.65
N ASN A 549 27.85 -6.70 -11.23
CA ASN A 549 29.29 -6.95 -11.36
C ASN A 549 29.76 -8.13 -10.49
N LYS A 550 29.26 -8.22 -9.25
CA LYS A 550 29.63 -9.31 -8.32
C LYS A 550 29.24 -10.67 -8.86
N TYR A 551 28.07 -10.78 -9.46
CA TYR A 551 27.51 -12.06 -9.95
C TYR A 551 27.67 -12.29 -11.47
N GLY A 552 28.25 -11.34 -12.20
CA GLY A 552 28.44 -11.46 -13.64
C GLY A 552 27.15 -11.43 -14.46
N VAL A 553 26.10 -10.77 -13.94
CA VAL A 553 24.78 -10.70 -14.59
C VAL A 553 24.61 -9.33 -15.24
N PHE A 554 24.86 -9.22 -16.54
CA PHE A 554 24.85 -7.94 -17.24
C PHE A 554 23.57 -7.71 -18.05
N ASP A 555 23.16 -8.69 -18.84
CA ASP A 555 21.96 -8.64 -19.68
C ASP A 555 21.11 -9.89 -19.51
N ILE A 556 19.79 -9.70 -19.47
CA ILE A 556 18.83 -10.79 -19.51
C ILE A 556 17.92 -10.62 -20.73
N SER A 557 17.77 -11.69 -21.51
CA SER A 557 16.81 -11.75 -22.60
C SER A 557 15.53 -12.40 -22.11
N LEU A 558 14.45 -11.64 -22.08
CA LEU A 558 13.12 -12.15 -21.76
C LEU A 558 12.44 -12.61 -23.05
N PRO A 559 11.94 -13.85 -23.09
CA PRO A 559 11.28 -14.41 -24.26
C PRO A 559 9.89 -13.82 -24.50
#